data_2ece53b7bf83eaae88d790433cf961b6
#
_entry.id   2ece53b7bf83eaae88d790433cf961b6
#
_cell.length_a   1.000
_cell.length_b   1.000
_cell.length_c   1.000
_cell.angle_alpha   90.00
_cell.angle_beta   90.00
_cell.angle_gamma   90.00
#
_symmetry.space_group_name_H-M   'P 1'
#
loop_
_entity.id
_entity.type
_entity.pdbx_description
1 polymer ?
#
loop_
_entity_poly.entity_id
_entity_poly.type
_entity_poly.pdbx_seq_one_letter_code
_entity_poly.pdbx_strand_id
1 'polypeptide(L)'
;MKRTIIGWLFMCFAIAVSAQNLKFKDGKFKIIQFTDLHYKLGNPASRQATDCLYEIVKAEQPDLIVLTGDVIYSKPGDMCLQQILNIMSDLKVPFCYLLGNHDPEQGTPVTQLYDQAQQNTYCVQPKRN
;
A
#
# COMPACT_ATOMS: atom_id res chain seq x y z
N MET A 1 -26.76 40.82 -35.86
CA MET A 1 -25.66 40.42 -34.93
C MET A 1 -26.12 39.21 -34.10
N LYS A 2 -25.66 38.03 -34.45
CA LYS A 2 -26.03 36.78 -33.75
C LYS A 2 -24.93 36.46 -32.71
N ARG A 3 -25.26 36.54 -31.42
CA ARG A 3 -24.38 36.19 -30.31
C ARG A 3 -24.47 34.68 -30.08
N THR A 4 -23.44 33.94 -30.49
CA THR A 4 -23.26 32.52 -30.19
C THR A 4 -22.75 32.39 -28.75
N ILE A 5 -23.56 31.83 -27.86
CA ILE A 5 -23.20 31.48 -26.50
C ILE A 5 -22.57 30.10 -26.58
N ILE A 6 -21.24 30.03 -26.43
CA ILE A 6 -20.51 28.75 -26.30
C ILE A 6 -20.61 28.33 -24.83
N GLY A 7 -21.50 27.37 -24.58
CA GLY A 7 -21.60 26.72 -23.26
C GLY A 7 -20.43 25.78 -23.01
N TRP A 8 -19.62 26.12 -22.02
CA TRP A 8 -18.59 25.22 -21.50
C TRP A 8 -19.25 24.17 -20.63
N LEU A 9 -19.32 22.92 -21.16
CA LEU A 9 -19.77 21.77 -20.40
C LEU A 9 -18.59 21.31 -19.51
N PHE A 10 -18.60 21.71 -18.23
CA PHE A 10 -17.70 21.18 -17.22
C PHE A 10 -18.12 19.75 -16.90
N MET A 11 -17.45 18.79 -17.51
CA MET A 11 -17.59 17.38 -17.20
C MET A 11 -16.82 17.09 -15.90
N CYS A 12 -17.52 17.17 -14.76
CA CYS A 12 -17.00 16.72 -13.47
C CYS A 12 -16.76 15.21 -13.54
N PHE A 13 -15.52 14.81 -13.74
CA PHE A 13 -15.09 13.44 -13.47
C PHE A 13 -15.11 13.23 -11.95
N ALA A 14 -16.18 12.67 -11.43
CA ALA A 14 -16.21 12.14 -10.08
C ALA A 14 -15.25 10.94 -10.05
N ILE A 15 -14.05 11.15 -9.50
CA ILE A 15 -13.16 10.04 -9.14
C ILE A 15 -13.85 9.32 -8.00
N ALA A 16 -14.53 8.22 -8.32
CA ALA A 16 -15.04 7.31 -7.30
C ALA A 16 -13.82 6.71 -6.58
N VAL A 17 -13.50 7.24 -5.40
CA VAL A 17 -12.61 6.57 -4.46
C VAL A 17 -13.34 5.30 -4.04
N SER A 18 -12.99 4.20 -4.68
CA SER A 18 -13.52 2.88 -4.33
C SER A 18 -12.97 2.54 -2.95
N ALA A 19 -13.78 2.73 -1.92
CA ALA A 19 -13.51 2.14 -0.63
C ALA A 19 -13.38 0.63 -0.83
N GLN A 20 -12.21 0.08 -0.55
CA GLN A 20 -11.93 -1.35 -0.68
C GLN A 20 -12.82 -2.10 0.31
N ASN A 21 -13.95 -2.62 -0.17
CA ASN A 21 -14.88 -3.38 0.64
C ASN A 21 -14.35 -4.81 0.80
N LEU A 22 -13.78 -5.11 1.97
CA LEU A 22 -13.42 -6.49 2.34
C LEU A 22 -14.69 -7.32 2.46
N LYS A 23 -14.78 -8.40 1.70
CA LYS A 23 -15.96 -9.29 1.66
C LYS A 23 -15.53 -10.74 1.62
N PHE A 24 -16.28 -11.57 2.34
CA PHE A 24 -16.19 -13.01 2.15
C PHE A 24 -16.65 -13.41 0.77
N LYS A 25 -15.93 -14.32 0.13
CA LYS A 25 -16.27 -14.97 -1.15
C LYS A 25 -16.61 -16.42 -0.85
N ASP A 26 -17.84 -16.82 -1.07
CA ASP A 26 -18.34 -18.19 -0.80
C ASP A 26 -18.00 -18.65 0.63
N GLY A 27 -18.18 -17.77 1.62
CA GLY A 27 -17.89 -18.04 3.03
C GLY A 27 -16.41 -18.12 3.38
N LYS A 28 -15.50 -17.79 2.47
CA LYS A 28 -14.06 -17.81 2.65
C LYS A 28 -13.45 -16.41 2.55
N PHE A 29 -12.38 -16.18 3.31
CA PHE A 29 -11.59 -14.96 3.26
C PHE A 29 -10.13 -15.35 3.49
N LYS A 30 -9.26 -15.13 2.51
CA LYS A 30 -7.86 -15.52 2.57
C LYS A 30 -7.00 -14.31 2.96
N ILE A 31 -6.23 -14.47 4.03
CA ILE A 31 -5.26 -13.48 4.48
C ILE A 31 -3.86 -14.06 4.30
N ILE A 32 -2.94 -13.25 3.75
CA ILE A 32 -1.51 -13.55 3.78
C ILE A 32 -0.84 -12.54 4.69
N GLN A 33 -0.01 -13.04 5.59
CA GLN A 33 0.84 -12.24 6.45
C GLN A 33 2.29 -12.30 5.96
N PHE A 34 2.90 -11.12 5.86
CA PHE A 34 4.34 -10.95 5.70
C PHE A 34 4.90 -10.21 6.90
N THR A 35 6.03 -10.65 7.39
CA THR A 35 6.76 -10.04 8.50
C THR A 35 8.25 -9.99 8.19
N ASP A 36 8.98 -9.12 8.84
CA ASP A 36 10.45 -9.09 8.81
C ASP A 36 11.05 -9.04 7.39
N LEU A 37 10.44 -8.27 6.50
CA LEU A 37 10.98 -8.07 5.15
C LEU A 37 12.35 -7.39 5.17
N HIS A 38 12.61 -6.56 6.18
CA HIS A 38 13.86 -5.83 6.38
C HIS A 38 14.38 -5.21 5.07
N TYR A 39 13.46 -4.60 4.31
CA TYR A 39 13.76 -4.06 3.00
C TYR A 39 14.82 -2.97 3.08
N LYS A 40 15.86 -3.09 2.27
CA LYS A 40 16.97 -2.12 2.13
C LYS A 40 17.01 -1.58 0.72
N LEU A 41 17.07 -0.26 0.59
CA LEU A 41 17.19 0.41 -0.71
C LEU A 41 18.42 -0.09 -1.47
N GLY A 42 18.23 -0.46 -2.73
CA GLY A 42 19.31 -0.89 -3.62
C GLY A 42 19.97 -2.25 -3.27
N ASN A 43 19.46 -2.97 -2.26
CA ASN A 43 20.03 -4.26 -1.86
C ASN A 43 19.45 -5.41 -2.70
N PRO A 44 20.30 -6.23 -3.38
CA PRO A 44 19.81 -7.35 -4.18
C PRO A 44 19.00 -8.40 -3.42
N ALA A 45 19.35 -8.67 -2.14
CA ALA A 45 18.60 -9.61 -1.31
C ALA A 45 17.18 -9.10 -1.02
N SER A 46 17.00 -7.77 -0.84
CA SER A 46 15.69 -7.17 -0.68
C SER A 46 14.84 -7.28 -1.94
N ARG A 47 15.46 -7.16 -3.11
CA ARG A 47 14.79 -7.40 -4.39
C ARG A 47 14.31 -8.85 -4.51
N GLN A 48 15.16 -9.80 -4.16
CA GLN A 48 14.78 -11.21 -4.17
C GLN A 48 13.59 -11.49 -3.22
N ALA A 49 13.58 -10.89 -2.03
CA ALA A 49 12.47 -11.01 -1.09
C ALA A 49 11.16 -10.42 -1.66
N THR A 50 11.22 -9.27 -2.33
CA THR A 50 10.05 -8.68 -2.96
C THR A 50 9.56 -9.47 -4.18
N ASP A 51 10.45 -10.04 -4.98
CA ASP A 51 10.09 -10.94 -6.10
C ASP A 51 9.33 -12.17 -5.57
N CYS A 52 9.81 -12.78 -4.47
CA CYS A 52 9.13 -13.89 -3.80
C CYS A 52 7.73 -13.48 -3.28
N LEU A 53 7.59 -12.27 -2.74
CA LEU A 53 6.29 -11.73 -2.31
C LEU A 53 5.31 -11.64 -3.49
N TYR A 54 5.75 -11.14 -4.65
CA TYR A 54 4.93 -11.12 -5.87
C TYR A 54 4.47 -12.52 -6.28
N GLU A 55 5.37 -13.49 -6.29
CA GLU A 55 5.06 -14.87 -6.67
C GLU A 55 4.03 -15.50 -5.72
N ILE A 56 4.21 -15.33 -4.40
CA ILE A 56 3.29 -15.83 -3.38
C ILE A 56 1.90 -15.22 -3.55
N VAL A 57 1.81 -13.88 -3.67
CA VAL A 57 0.51 -13.21 -3.81
C VAL A 57 -0.19 -13.63 -5.10
N LYS A 58 0.56 -13.78 -6.20
CA LYS A 58 0.02 -14.25 -7.48
C LYS A 58 -0.49 -15.68 -7.41
N ALA A 59 0.21 -16.57 -6.71
CA ALA A 59 -0.18 -17.97 -6.56
C ALA A 59 -1.40 -18.13 -5.64
N GLU A 60 -1.40 -17.40 -4.52
CA GLU A 60 -2.38 -17.57 -3.45
C GLU A 60 -3.65 -16.75 -3.62
N GLN A 61 -3.62 -15.65 -4.42
CA GLN A 61 -4.76 -14.77 -4.67
C GLN A 61 -5.48 -14.35 -3.37
N PRO A 62 -4.81 -13.68 -2.40
CA PRO A 62 -5.41 -13.34 -1.13
C PRO A 62 -6.46 -12.22 -1.26
N ASP A 63 -7.36 -12.16 -0.29
CA ASP A 63 -8.32 -11.07 -0.14
C ASP A 63 -7.74 -9.90 0.68
N LEU A 64 -6.71 -10.16 1.49
CA LEU A 64 -6.00 -9.18 2.32
C LEU A 64 -4.54 -9.57 2.51
N ILE A 65 -3.66 -8.59 2.45
CA ILE A 65 -2.26 -8.71 2.87
C ILE A 65 -2.08 -7.97 4.19
N VAL A 66 -1.39 -8.57 5.15
CA VAL A 66 -1.04 -7.93 6.43
C VAL A 66 0.47 -7.90 6.57
N LEU A 67 1.05 -6.69 6.62
CA LEU A 67 2.46 -6.46 6.91
C LEU A 67 2.58 -6.23 8.43
N THR A 68 3.24 -7.15 9.14
CA THR A 68 3.25 -7.19 10.61
C THR A 68 4.56 -6.73 11.24
N GLY A 69 5.20 -5.75 10.64
CA GLY A 69 6.35 -5.06 11.21
C GLY A 69 7.69 -5.49 10.63
N ASP A 70 8.71 -4.71 10.98
CA ASP A 70 10.09 -4.81 10.50
C ASP A 70 10.16 -4.90 8.96
N VAL A 71 9.34 -4.06 8.34
CA VAL A 71 9.17 -4.04 6.88
C VAL A 71 10.34 -3.36 6.19
N ILE A 72 10.87 -2.29 6.81
CA ILE A 72 11.97 -1.49 6.27
C ILE A 72 13.20 -1.55 7.17
N TYR A 73 14.40 -1.52 6.56
CA TYR A 73 15.67 -1.61 7.30
C TYR A 73 16.80 -0.79 6.64
N SER A 74 16.49 0.37 6.06
CA SER A 74 17.49 1.35 5.59
C SER A 74 16.95 2.77 5.60
N LYS A 75 17.87 3.72 5.76
CA LYS A 75 17.58 5.17 5.74
C LYS A 75 17.67 5.72 4.31
N PRO A 76 16.84 6.73 3.97
CA PRO A 76 15.73 7.26 4.76
C PRO A 76 14.50 6.34 4.74
N GLY A 77 13.82 6.20 5.89
CA GLY A 77 12.74 5.24 6.08
C GLY A 77 11.52 5.49 5.19
N ASP A 78 11.16 6.75 4.96
CA ASP A 78 10.06 7.15 4.07
C ASP A 78 10.31 6.72 2.62
N MET A 79 11.52 6.88 2.09
CA MET A 79 11.88 6.40 0.75
C MET A 79 11.86 4.87 0.68
N CYS A 80 12.33 4.21 1.75
CA CYS A 80 12.34 2.77 1.85
C CYS A 80 10.90 2.22 1.87
N LEU A 81 10.02 2.80 2.69
CA LEU A 81 8.62 2.45 2.76
C LEU A 81 7.91 2.70 1.43
N GLN A 82 8.24 3.80 0.72
CA GLN A 82 7.62 4.09 -0.58
C GLN A 82 7.82 2.95 -1.59
N GLN A 83 8.97 2.27 -1.57
CA GLN A 83 9.19 1.11 -2.46
C GLN A 83 8.22 -0.03 -2.14
N ILE A 84 8.01 -0.32 -0.86
CA ILE A 84 7.03 -1.33 -0.44
C ILE A 84 5.61 -0.92 -0.82
N LEU A 85 5.25 0.35 -0.63
CA LEU A 85 3.92 0.86 -1.00
C LEU A 85 3.67 0.82 -2.51
N ASN A 86 4.70 1.02 -3.33
CA ASN A 86 4.61 0.84 -4.78
C ASN A 86 4.29 -0.62 -5.13
N ILE A 87 4.96 -1.58 -4.46
CA ILE A 87 4.68 -3.01 -4.63
C ILE A 87 3.22 -3.33 -4.25
N MET A 88 2.74 -2.81 -3.12
CA MET A 88 1.33 -3.00 -2.71
C MET A 88 0.36 -2.43 -3.74
N SER A 89 0.68 -1.27 -4.33
CA SER A 89 -0.12 -0.68 -5.40
C SER A 89 -0.15 -1.54 -6.67
N ASP A 90 0.98 -2.13 -7.03
CA ASP A 90 1.08 -2.99 -8.22
C ASP A 90 0.31 -4.31 -8.04
N LEU A 91 0.32 -4.85 -6.83
CA LEU A 91 -0.41 -6.07 -6.48
C LEU A 91 -1.93 -5.88 -6.49
N LYS A 92 -2.43 -4.66 -6.24
CA LYS A 92 -3.86 -4.30 -6.23
C LYS A 92 -4.68 -5.13 -5.25
N VAL A 93 -4.07 -5.59 -4.18
CA VAL A 93 -4.71 -6.32 -3.07
C VAL A 93 -4.83 -5.37 -1.88
N PRO A 94 -5.99 -5.33 -1.18
CA PRO A 94 -6.10 -4.59 0.07
C PRO A 94 -5.02 -5.01 1.06
N PHE A 95 -4.46 -4.05 1.80
CA PHE A 95 -3.45 -4.36 2.80
C PHE A 95 -3.56 -3.52 4.07
N CYS A 96 -3.03 -4.07 5.18
CA CYS A 96 -2.76 -3.35 6.41
C CYS A 96 -1.26 -3.29 6.65
N TYR A 97 -0.80 -2.23 7.31
CA TYR A 97 0.59 -2.02 7.69
C TYR A 97 0.73 -1.77 9.19
N LEU A 98 1.47 -2.62 9.85
CA LEU A 98 1.85 -2.47 11.26
C LEU A 98 3.35 -2.23 11.34
N LEU A 99 3.78 -1.35 12.24
CA LEU A 99 5.18 -1.10 12.51
C LEU A 99 5.76 -2.15 13.45
N GLY A 100 6.97 -2.60 13.15
CA GLY A 100 7.83 -3.33 14.07
C GLY A 100 8.74 -2.37 14.84
N ASN A 101 9.71 -2.93 15.55
CA ASN A 101 10.66 -2.14 16.33
C ASN A 101 11.74 -1.47 15.44
N HIS A 102 12.09 -2.08 14.31
CA HIS A 102 13.13 -1.54 13.43
C HIS A 102 12.63 -0.47 12.45
N ASP A 103 11.34 -0.42 12.12
CA ASP A 103 10.83 0.55 11.16
C ASP A 103 11.09 2.01 11.61
N PRO A 104 10.83 2.42 12.88
CA PRO A 104 11.10 3.78 13.33
C PRO A 104 12.59 4.15 13.43
N GLU A 105 13.47 3.16 13.55
CA GLU A 105 14.92 3.37 13.64
C GLU A 105 15.52 3.89 12.32
N GLN A 106 14.74 3.86 11.24
CA GLN A 106 15.19 4.27 9.90
C GLN A 106 15.10 5.78 9.65
N GLY A 107 14.95 6.57 10.72
CA GLY A 107 15.06 8.04 10.68
C GLY A 107 13.79 8.76 10.21
N THR A 108 12.68 8.05 10.07
CA THR A 108 11.37 8.63 9.75
C THR A 108 10.41 8.43 10.93
N PRO A 109 9.72 9.50 11.39
CA PRO A 109 8.80 9.40 12.53
C PRO A 109 7.68 8.39 12.29
N VAL A 110 7.24 7.69 13.33
CA VAL A 110 6.15 6.72 13.31
C VAL A 110 4.88 7.26 12.68
N THR A 111 4.50 8.49 13.04
CA THR A 111 3.31 9.15 12.49
C THR A 111 3.41 9.32 10.98
N GLN A 112 4.57 9.76 10.49
CA GLN A 112 4.81 9.95 9.07
C GLN A 112 4.76 8.62 8.29
N LEU A 113 5.32 7.54 8.83
CA LEU A 113 5.26 6.21 8.20
C LEU A 113 3.82 5.72 8.07
N TYR A 114 3.00 5.89 9.13
CA TYR A 114 1.58 5.53 9.05
C TYR A 114 0.80 6.41 8.09
N ASP A 115 1.01 7.73 8.13
CA ASP A 115 0.33 8.66 7.23
C ASP A 115 0.65 8.34 5.77
N GLN A 116 1.91 8.02 5.48
CA GLN A 116 2.35 7.61 4.15
C GLN A 116 1.67 6.32 3.70
N ALA A 117 1.60 5.29 4.55
CA ALA A 117 0.90 4.05 4.24
C ALA A 117 -0.59 4.28 3.98
N GLN A 118 -1.26 5.11 4.79
CA GLN A 118 -2.68 5.43 4.65
C GLN A 118 -3.03 6.24 3.39
N GLN A 119 -2.07 6.90 2.76
CA GLN A 119 -2.25 7.56 1.47
C GLN A 119 -2.34 6.57 0.30
N ASN A 120 -1.90 5.33 0.49
CA ASN A 120 -2.01 4.31 -0.53
C ASN A 120 -3.47 3.86 -0.70
N THR A 121 -3.95 3.82 -1.93
CA THR A 121 -5.34 3.49 -2.28
C THR A 121 -5.77 2.10 -1.78
N TYR A 122 -4.83 1.17 -1.68
CA TYR A 122 -5.10 -0.20 -1.25
C TYR A 122 -4.92 -0.42 0.27
N CYS A 123 -4.48 0.59 1.01
CA CYS A 123 -4.41 0.53 2.46
C CYS A 123 -5.81 0.62 3.08
N VAL A 124 -6.24 -0.43 3.79
CA VAL A 124 -7.57 -0.50 4.42
C VAL A 124 -7.55 -0.17 5.91
N GLN A 125 -6.42 0.29 6.41
CA GLN A 125 -6.26 0.70 7.80
C GLN A 125 -7.07 1.98 8.08
N PRO A 126 -7.86 2.04 9.17
CA PRO A 126 -8.56 3.25 9.53
C PRO A 126 -7.57 4.38 9.83
N LYS A 127 -7.96 5.61 9.47
CA LYS A 127 -7.16 6.79 9.83
C LYS A 127 -7.06 6.90 11.35
N ARG A 128 -5.87 7.23 11.82
CA ARG A 128 -5.65 7.53 13.25
C ARG A 128 -6.32 8.87 13.57
N ASN A 129 -7.18 8.87 14.57
CA ASN A 129 -7.75 10.09 15.15
C ASN A 129 -6.74 10.79 16.04
#